data_7b0eb52f832d61929cde445b5d5e472c
#
_entry.id   7b0eb52f832d61929cde445b5d5e472c
#
_cell.length_a   1.000
_cell.length_b   1.000
_cell.length_c   1.000
_cell.angle_alpha   90.00
_cell.angle_beta   90.00
_cell.angle_gamma   90.00
#
_symmetry.space_group_name_H-M   'P 1'
#
loop_
_entity.id
_entity.type
_entity.pdbx_description
1 polymer ?
#
loop_
_entity_poly.entity_id
_entity_poly.type
_entity_poly.pdbx_seq_one_letter_code
_entity_poly.pdbx_strand_id
1 'polypeptide(L)'
;MQPSPERPGETRSPFAVAKHMWAACSGRETPDRASNAFVQISFDSFAASFESKLAKLSYRAPALVGAMLEDTGLAPSQNLDVLDMGCGTGLCGPLIRPYARRLTGVDLSPGMLSQAKEKQLYDELLQVELTEYLRSQPDSFDVIVSADTLVYFGALDAAIAAAARALRPGGLLIFTLEHGVVAAAPDYHLETHGRYTHAQPYIERLLAENGLTPEIGHAELRLESGVPVAGLVIRARKRVRVEG
;
A
#
# COMPACT_ATOMS: atom_id res chain seq x y z
N MET A 1 -2.90 -24.07 6.08
CA MET A 1 -1.53 -24.46 5.71
C MET A 1 -0.64 -23.27 6.11
N GLN A 2 0.29 -23.42 7.05
CA GLN A 2 1.15 -22.31 7.47
C GLN A 2 2.15 -22.03 6.34
N PRO A 3 2.41 -20.75 5.97
CA PRO A 3 3.49 -20.42 5.04
C PRO A 3 4.83 -20.84 5.66
N SER A 4 5.67 -21.50 4.86
CA SER A 4 6.99 -21.90 5.27
C SER A 4 7.84 -20.66 5.61
N PRO A 5 8.63 -20.64 6.69
CA PRO A 5 9.51 -19.53 7.01
C PRO A 5 10.55 -19.35 5.90
N GLU A 6 10.71 -18.12 5.41
CA GLU A 6 11.76 -17.75 4.47
C GLU A 6 13.14 -18.13 5.05
N ARG A 7 13.97 -18.83 4.29
CA ARG A 7 15.30 -19.24 4.75
C ARG A 7 16.23 -18.02 4.82
N PRO A 8 17.05 -17.90 5.89
CA PRO A 8 18.08 -16.87 5.95
C PRO A 8 19.08 -17.04 4.80
N GLY A 9 19.08 -16.15 3.82
CA GLY A 9 19.94 -16.18 2.63
C GLY A 9 19.26 -15.85 1.32
N GLU A 10 17.91 -15.88 1.23
CA GLU A 10 17.16 -15.49 0.02
C GLU A 10 17.02 -13.96 -0.16
N THR A 11 17.48 -13.17 0.80
CA THR A 11 17.17 -11.75 0.95
C THR A 11 17.87 -10.79 -0.03
N ARG A 12 18.73 -11.26 -0.96
CA ARG A 12 19.40 -10.38 -1.95
C ARG A 12 19.75 -11.09 -3.27
N SER A 13 18.93 -12.01 -3.75
CA SER A 13 19.25 -12.72 -4.97
C SER A 13 18.53 -12.10 -6.19
N PRO A 14 19.26 -11.77 -7.28
CA PRO A 14 18.66 -11.45 -8.58
C PRO A 14 17.62 -12.48 -9.04
N PHE A 15 17.70 -13.69 -8.51
CA PHE A 15 16.75 -14.76 -8.72
C PHE A 15 15.33 -14.42 -8.23
N ALA A 16 15.17 -13.59 -7.18
CA ALA A 16 13.85 -13.18 -6.71
C ALA A 16 13.08 -12.36 -7.76
N VAL A 17 13.81 -11.46 -8.47
CA VAL A 17 13.22 -10.67 -9.57
C VAL A 17 12.84 -11.58 -10.74
N ALA A 18 13.76 -12.46 -11.16
CA ALA A 18 13.49 -13.39 -12.25
C ALA A 18 12.32 -14.33 -11.94
N LYS A 19 12.25 -14.86 -10.71
CA LYS A 19 11.16 -15.74 -10.26
C LYS A 19 9.79 -15.05 -10.32
N HIS A 20 9.70 -13.83 -9.80
CA HIS A 20 8.43 -13.07 -9.79
C HIS A 20 8.00 -12.71 -11.22
N MET A 21 8.91 -12.21 -12.05
CA MET A 21 8.62 -11.87 -13.44
C MET A 21 8.30 -13.10 -14.29
N TRP A 22 8.93 -14.24 -14.00
CA TRP A 22 8.56 -15.50 -14.65
C TRP A 22 7.13 -15.92 -14.30
N ALA A 23 6.73 -15.83 -13.02
CA ALA A 23 5.35 -16.09 -12.61
C ALA A 23 4.37 -15.15 -13.33
N ALA A 24 4.66 -13.85 -13.37
CA ALA A 24 3.87 -12.83 -14.04
C ALA A 24 3.71 -13.10 -15.55
N CYS A 25 4.77 -13.48 -16.25
CA CYS A 25 4.74 -13.70 -17.70
C CYS A 25 4.23 -15.08 -18.12
N SER A 26 4.43 -16.11 -17.28
CA SER A 26 4.02 -17.48 -17.62
C SER A 26 2.57 -17.78 -17.30
N GLY A 27 1.96 -17.09 -16.32
CA GLY A 27 0.63 -17.34 -15.81
C GLY A 27 0.44 -18.74 -15.16
N ARG A 28 1.56 -19.47 -14.91
CA ARG A 28 1.50 -20.85 -14.37
C ARG A 28 1.28 -20.90 -12.87
N GLU A 29 1.80 -19.89 -12.17
CA GLU A 29 1.67 -19.76 -10.72
C GLU A 29 1.36 -18.31 -10.42
N THR A 30 0.39 -18.04 -9.54
CA THR A 30 0.12 -16.70 -9.03
C THR A 30 0.48 -16.69 -7.55
N PRO A 31 1.65 -16.16 -7.15
CA PRO A 31 1.98 -16.02 -5.74
C PRO A 31 0.95 -15.13 -5.03
N ASP A 32 0.70 -15.37 -3.74
CA ASP A 32 -0.20 -14.51 -2.95
C ASP A 32 0.31 -13.07 -2.82
N ARG A 33 1.64 -12.88 -2.96
CA ARG A 33 2.29 -11.56 -2.97
C ARG A 33 3.67 -11.61 -3.61
N ALA A 34 4.18 -10.47 -4.00
CA ALA A 34 5.59 -10.31 -4.32
C ALA A 34 6.45 -10.56 -3.07
N SER A 35 7.59 -11.24 -3.23
CA SER A 35 8.51 -11.47 -2.11
C SER A 35 9.16 -10.14 -1.65
N ASN A 36 9.52 -10.06 -0.36
CA ASN A 36 10.24 -8.91 0.19
C ASN A 36 11.51 -8.61 -0.61
N ALA A 37 12.24 -9.65 -1.02
CA ALA A 37 13.45 -9.53 -1.84
C ALA A 37 13.16 -8.91 -3.23
N PHE A 38 12.07 -9.31 -3.89
CA PHE A 38 11.66 -8.72 -5.16
C PHE A 38 11.39 -7.21 -5.01
N VAL A 39 10.56 -6.85 -4.02
CA VAL A 39 10.19 -5.45 -3.76
C VAL A 39 11.44 -4.63 -3.43
N GLN A 40 12.25 -5.08 -2.47
CA GLN A 40 13.44 -4.37 -2.04
C GLN A 40 14.43 -4.14 -3.18
N ILE A 41 14.80 -5.20 -3.92
CA ILE A 41 15.76 -5.09 -5.03
C ILE A 41 15.24 -4.15 -6.12
N SER A 42 13.95 -4.31 -6.47
CA SER A 42 13.33 -3.47 -7.49
C SER A 42 13.40 -2.00 -7.12
N PHE A 43 12.97 -1.64 -5.90
CA PHE A 43 12.90 -0.24 -5.47
C PHE A 43 14.27 0.36 -5.15
N ASP A 44 15.20 -0.39 -4.55
CA ASP A 44 16.57 0.08 -4.32
C ASP A 44 17.28 0.44 -5.63
N SER A 45 17.03 -0.33 -6.70
CA SER A 45 17.72 -0.15 -7.99
C SER A 45 17.44 1.21 -8.66
N PHE A 46 16.33 1.85 -8.34
CA PHE A 46 15.93 3.12 -8.96
C PHE A 46 15.47 4.22 -7.98
N ALA A 47 15.73 4.04 -6.68
CA ALA A 47 15.34 5.02 -5.66
C ALA A 47 15.75 6.46 -6.01
N ALA A 48 17.00 6.66 -6.44
CA ALA A 48 17.53 7.98 -6.80
C ALA A 48 16.83 8.63 -8.01
N SER A 49 16.21 7.85 -8.90
CA SER A 49 15.52 8.35 -10.11
C SER A 49 13.99 8.21 -10.02
N PHE A 50 13.48 7.72 -8.90
CA PHE A 50 12.07 7.33 -8.74
C PHE A 50 11.11 8.48 -9.05
N GLU A 51 11.26 9.60 -8.35
CA GLU A 51 10.36 10.75 -8.52
C GLU A 51 10.42 11.34 -9.93
N SER A 52 11.62 11.41 -10.53
CA SER A 52 11.78 11.89 -11.90
C SER A 52 11.11 10.96 -12.93
N LYS A 53 11.07 9.65 -12.67
CA LYS A 53 10.34 8.69 -13.51
C LYS A 53 8.83 8.86 -13.32
N LEU A 54 8.35 8.95 -12.08
CA LEU A 54 6.93 9.14 -11.77
C LEU A 54 6.37 10.45 -12.36
N ALA A 55 7.15 11.53 -12.34
CA ALA A 55 6.76 12.80 -12.95
C ALA A 55 6.42 12.67 -14.46
N LYS A 56 7.12 11.75 -15.17
CA LYS A 56 6.87 11.46 -16.58
C LYS A 56 5.61 10.60 -16.81
N LEU A 57 5.12 9.94 -15.76
CA LEU A 57 3.96 9.05 -15.82
C LEU A 57 2.66 9.74 -15.39
N SER A 58 2.66 11.05 -15.12
CA SER A 58 1.49 11.75 -14.56
C SER A 58 0.95 11.07 -13.32
N TYR A 59 1.84 10.66 -12.41
CA TYR A 59 1.53 9.87 -11.23
C TYR A 59 0.65 10.63 -10.25
N ARG A 60 -0.48 10.05 -9.87
CA ARG A 60 -1.54 10.70 -9.10
C ARG A 60 -1.87 10.04 -7.76
N ALA A 61 -1.39 8.83 -7.49
CA ALA A 61 -1.82 8.07 -6.32
C ALA A 61 -1.68 8.84 -4.99
N PRO A 62 -0.56 9.56 -4.69
CA PRO A 62 -0.48 10.37 -3.48
C PRO A 62 -1.54 11.47 -3.42
N ALA A 63 -1.78 12.19 -4.54
CA ALA A 63 -2.79 13.24 -4.60
C ALA A 63 -4.22 12.70 -4.39
N LEU A 64 -4.50 11.51 -4.92
CA LEU A 64 -5.79 10.82 -4.71
C LEU A 64 -5.98 10.41 -3.25
N VAL A 65 -4.95 9.90 -2.60
CA VAL A 65 -4.97 9.59 -1.15
C VAL A 65 -5.18 10.85 -0.33
N GLY A 66 -4.47 11.94 -0.67
CA GLY A 66 -4.65 13.25 0.00
C GLY A 66 -6.07 13.78 -0.13
N ALA A 67 -6.65 13.77 -1.34
CA ALA A 67 -8.01 14.18 -1.59
C ALA A 67 -9.05 13.37 -0.77
N MET A 68 -8.88 12.04 -0.72
CA MET A 68 -9.73 11.18 0.10
C MET A 68 -9.62 11.50 1.61
N LEU A 69 -8.45 11.94 2.07
CA LEU A 69 -8.28 12.38 3.46
C LEU A 69 -8.96 13.74 3.70
N GLU A 70 -8.79 14.70 2.80
CA GLU A 70 -9.44 16.02 2.86
C GLU A 70 -10.96 15.90 2.89
N ASP A 71 -11.54 15.05 2.05
CA ASP A 71 -12.99 14.81 1.95
C ASP A 71 -13.61 14.21 3.23
N THR A 72 -12.77 13.77 4.18
CA THR A 72 -13.28 13.31 5.50
C THR A 72 -13.82 14.44 6.37
N GLY A 73 -13.45 15.68 6.09
CA GLY A 73 -13.71 16.83 6.93
C GLY A 73 -12.87 16.89 8.22
N LEU A 74 -11.88 16.02 8.38
CA LEU A 74 -10.93 16.11 9.49
C LEU A 74 -10.11 17.40 9.37
N ALA A 75 -9.99 18.12 10.48
CA ALA A 75 -9.17 19.32 10.51
C ALA A 75 -7.67 18.97 10.47
N PRO A 76 -6.83 19.71 9.70
CA PRO A 76 -5.39 19.55 9.70
C PRO A 76 -4.74 20.19 10.95
N SER A 77 -5.04 19.61 12.11
CA SER A 77 -4.71 20.15 13.44
C SER A 77 -3.56 19.44 14.13
N GLN A 78 -2.82 18.58 13.42
CA GLN A 78 -1.65 17.84 13.93
C GLN A 78 -1.94 17.06 15.23
N ASN A 79 -3.07 16.41 15.30
CA ASN A 79 -3.51 15.68 16.50
C ASN A 79 -3.67 14.17 16.30
N LEU A 80 -3.42 13.64 15.09
CA LEU A 80 -3.60 12.26 14.72
C LEU A 80 -2.28 11.48 14.71
N ASP A 81 -2.33 10.20 15.06
CA ASP A 81 -1.25 9.26 14.82
C ASP A 81 -1.47 8.65 13.42
N VAL A 82 -0.54 8.94 12.50
CA VAL A 82 -0.67 8.59 11.08
C VAL A 82 0.43 7.62 10.66
N LEU A 83 0.07 6.57 9.94
CA LEU A 83 1.00 5.64 9.30
C LEU A 83 0.94 5.81 7.78
N ASP A 84 2.10 5.97 7.16
CA ASP A 84 2.31 5.87 5.71
C ASP A 84 2.90 4.48 5.41
N MET A 85 2.04 3.58 4.93
CA MET A 85 2.33 2.16 4.75
C MET A 85 2.87 1.90 3.34
N GLY A 86 4.17 1.64 3.24
CA GLY A 86 4.92 1.63 1.99
C GLY A 86 5.18 3.06 1.53
N CYS A 87 5.80 3.87 2.41
CA CYS A 87 5.94 5.32 2.21
C CYS A 87 6.85 5.70 1.02
N GLY A 88 7.65 4.77 0.51
CA GLY A 88 8.58 5.01 -0.59
C GLY A 88 9.49 6.20 -0.29
N THR A 89 9.58 7.13 -1.24
CA THR A 89 10.33 8.38 -1.08
C THR A 89 9.58 9.46 -0.27
N GLY A 90 8.40 9.14 0.27
CA GLY A 90 7.60 10.06 1.10
C GLY A 90 6.73 11.04 0.33
N LEU A 91 6.18 10.65 -0.82
CA LEU A 91 5.33 11.52 -1.65
C LEU A 91 3.97 11.83 -0.99
N CYS A 92 3.44 10.96 -0.13
CA CYS A 92 2.27 11.26 0.68
C CYS A 92 2.56 12.23 1.83
N GLY A 93 3.81 12.28 2.30
CA GLY A 93 4.24 13.06 3.46
C GLY A 93 3.69 14.48 3.52
N PRO A 94 3.86 15.33 2.49
CA PRO A 94 3.37 16.71 2.49
C PRO A 94 1.85 16.82 2.67
N LEU A 95 1.09 15.82 2.17
CA LEU A 95 -0.37 15.81 2.18
C LEU A 95 -0.96 15.36 3.52
N ILE A 96 -0.25 14.47 4.23
CA ILE A 96 -0.72 13.87 5.49
C ILE A 96 -0.08 14.49 6.73
N ARG A 97 1.11 15.13 6.62
CA ARG A 97 1.80 15.82 7.73
C ARG A 97 0.94 16.85 8.45
N PRO A 98 0.10 17.67 7.76
CA PRO A 98 -0.75 18.64 8.43
C PRO A 98 -1.75 18.03 9.43
N TYR A 99 -2.10 16.76 9.28
CA TYR A 99 -3.00 16.04 10.18
C TYR A 99 -2.27 15.34 11.32
N ALA A 100 -0.97 15.02 11.14
CA ALA A 100 -0.25 14.15 12.02
C ALA A 100 0.37 14.84 13.23
N ARG A 101 0.00 14.40 14.44
CA ARG A 101 0.81 14.59 15.65
C ARG A 101 2.10 13.78 15.56
N ARG A 102 1.97 12.52 15.13
CA ARG A 102 3.06 11.61 14.84
C ARG A 102 2.86 11.01 13.46
N LEU A 103 3.84 11.15 12.60
CA LEU A 103 3.86 10.55 11.27
C LEU A 103 4.95 9.48 11.20
N THR A 104 4.54 8.23 11.09
CA THR A 104 5.43 7.09 10.90
C THR A 104 5.38 6.64 9.45
N GLY A 105 6.53 6.40 8.83
CA GLY A 105 6.65 5.80 7.51
C GLY A 105 7.33 4.43 7.59
N VAL A 106 6.79 3.44 6.89
CA VAL A 106 7.41 2.11 6.77
C VAL A 106 7.62 1.75 5.30
N ASP A 107 8.77 1.16 4.99
CA ASP A 107 9.09 0.65 3.65
C ASP A 107 10.13 -0.47 3.74
N LEU A 108 10.22 -1.32 2.72
CA LEU A 108 11.23 -2.38 2.63
C LEU A 108 12.56 -1.87 2.08
N SER A 109 12.54 -0.81 1.28
CA SER A 109 13.71 -0.28 0.57
C SER A 109 14.45 0.78 1.42
N PRO A 110 15.68 0.51 1.87
CA PRO A 110 16.50 1.52 2.54
C PRO A 110 16.82 2.71 1.62
N GLY A 111 16.91 2.49 0.30
CA GLY A 111 17.12 3.56 -0.67
C GLY A 111 15.94 4.53 -0.72
N MET A 112 14.69 4.02 -0.68
CA MET A 112 13.48 4.83 -0.60
C MET A 112 13.41 5.59 0.72
N LEU A 113 13.65 4.93 1.85
CA LEU A 113 13.65 5.57 3.17
C LEU A 113 14.70 6.67 3.30
N SER A 114 15.86 6.52 2.64
CA SER A 114 16.87 7.58 2.59
C SER A 114 16.32 8.85 1.92
N GLN A 115 15.62 8.72 0.80
CA GLN A 115 14.96 9.83 0.11
C GLN A 115 13.83 10.45 0.94
N ALA A 116 13.01 9.62 1.61
CA ALA A 116 11.96 10.09 2.50
C ALA A 116 12.52 10.90 3.68
N LYS A 117 13.67 10.49 4.24
CA LYS A 117 14.35 11.16 5.33
C LYS A 117 14.82 12.57 4.95
N GLU A 118 15.26 12.77 3.70
CA GLU A 118 15.70 14.08 3.21
C GLU A 118 14.57 15.14 3.23
N LYS A 119 13.31 14.69 3.14
CA LYS A 119 12.13 15.58 3.21
C LYS A 119 11.82 16.10 4.61
N GLN A 120 12.36 15.47 5.66
CA GLN A 120 12.19 15.88 7.06
C GLN A 120 10.71 16.01 7.50
N LEU A 121 9.83 15.14 6.97
CA LEU A 121 8.40 15.17 7.26
C LEU A 121 7.97 14.11 8.27
N TYR A 122 8.70 13.00 8.36
CA TYR A 122 8.38 11.88 9.21
C TYR A 122 9.07 11.97 10.56
N ASP A 123 8.32 11.67 11.62
CA ASP A 123 8.87 11.56 12.97
C ASP A 123 9.64 10.24 13.14
N GLU A 124 9.24 9.20 12.38
CA GLU A 124 9.88 7.89 12.39
C GLU A 124 9.82 7.26 10.99
N LEU A 125 10.95 6.68 10.55
CA LEU A 125 11.06 5.91 9.32
C LEU A 125 11.67 4.56 9.64
N LEU A 126 10.97 3.47 9.28
CA LEU A 126 11.35 2.11 9.64
C LEU A 126 11.47 1.21 8.41
N GLN A 127 12.59 0.49 8.32
CA GLN A 127 12.75 -0.56 7.34
C GLN A 127 12.13 -1.85 7.86
N VAL A 128 10.87 -2.11 7.52
CA VAL A 128 10.12 -3.27 8.01
C VAL A 128 9.03 -3.67 7.00
N GLU A 129 8.65 -4.95 7.03
CA GLU A 129 7.51 -5.43 6.26
C GLU A 129 6.21 -4.90 6.89
N LEU A 130 5.35 -4.32 6.06
CA LEU A 130 4.18 -3.57 6.51
C LEU A 130 3.17 -4.40 7.32
N THR A 131 2.94 -5.67 6.92
CA THR A 131 1.99 -6.54 7.62
C THR A 131 2.51 -6.98 8.99
N GLU A 132 3.82 -7.24 9.11
CA GLU A 132 4.48 -7.56 10.38
C GLU A 132 4.44 -6.36 11.33
N TYR A 133 4.74 -5.17 10.80
CA TYR A 133 4.68 -3.94 11.56
C TYR A 133 3.27 -3.67 12.10
N LEU A 134 2.26 -3.71 11.24
CA LEU A 134 0.85 -3.51 11.62
C LEU A 134 0.39 -4.49 12.70
N ARG A 135 0.80 -5.77 12.62
CA ARG A 135 0.46 -6.78 13.63
C ARG A 135 1.00 -6.44 15.01
N SER A 136 2.13 -5.74 15.08
CA SER A 136 2.76 -5.32 16.34
C SER A 136 2.15 -4.04 16.94
N GLN A 137 1.23 -3.37 16.23
CA GLN A 137 0.72 -2.03 16.56
C GLN A 137 -0.82 -2.01 16.75
N PRO A 138 -1.42 -2.81 17.65
CA PRO A 138 -2.88 -2.79 17.82
C PRO A 138 -3.36 -1.43 18.33
N ASP A 139 -4.48 -0.94 17.75
CA ASP A 139 -5.17 0.32 18.12
C ASP A 139 -4.24 1.53 18.26
N SER A 140 -3.23 1.63 17.37
CA SER A 140 -2.15 2.63 17.45
C SER A 140 -2.34 3.83 16.53
N PHE A 141 -3.15 3.70 15.47
CA PHE A 141 -3.27 4.72 14.44
C PHE A 141 -4.70 5.24 14.29
N ASP A 142 -4.81 6.54 14.05
CA ASP A 142 -6.07 7.20 13.67
C ASP A 142 -6.27 7.14 12.16
N VAL A 143 -5.17 7.23 11.39
CA VAL A 143 -5.16 7.14 9.93
C VAL A 143 -4.01 6.26 9.46
N ILE A 144 -4.29 5.35 8.53
CA ILE A 144 -3.30 4.57 7.79
C ILE A 144 -3.50 4.90 6.32
N VAL A 145 -2.43 5.32 5.63
CA VAL A 145 -2.46 5.57 4.18
C VAL A 145 -1.52 4.61 3.45
N SER A 146 -1.83 4.32 2.17
CA SER A 146 -0.96 3.52 1.31
C SER A 146 -1.19 3.88 -0.16
N ALA A 147 -0.22 4.50 -0.80
CA ALA A 147 -0.29 4.87 -2.21
C ALA A 147 0.55 3.91 -3.06
N ASP A 148 -0.11 3.17 -3.93
CA ASP A 148 0.52 2.29 -4.97
C ASP A 148 1.49 1.23 -4.41
N THR A 149 1.25 0.78 -3.17
CA THR A 149 2.07 -0.22 -2.47
C THR A 149 1.38 -1.59 -2.45
N LEU A 150 0.09 -1.62 -2.17
CA LEU A 150 -0.67 -2.88 -2.07
C LEU A 150 -0.84 -3.59 -3.41
N VAL A 151 -0.48 -2.96 -4.51
CA VAL A 151 -0.37 -3.57 -5.85
C VAL A 151 0.72 -4.65 -5.95
N TYR A 152 1.58 -4.80 -4.94
CA TYR A 152 2.54 -5.90 -4.81
C TYR A 152 2.03 -7.09 -3.98
N PHE A 153 0.76 -7.03 -3.56
CA PHE A 153 0.04 -8.10 -2.88
C PHE A 153 -1.11 -8.55 -3.78
N GLY A 154 -1.22 -9.85 -4.00
CA GLY A 154 -2.41 -10.47 -4.60
C GLY A 154 -3.46 -10.67 -3.51
N ALA A 155 -3.22 -11.57 -2.56
CA ALA A 155 -4.05 -11.75 -1.40
C ALA A 155 -3.82 -10.60 -0.39
N LEU A 156 -4.86 -9.81 -0.14
CA LEU A 156 -4.82 -8.67 0.78
C LEU A 156 -5.31 -9.01 2.20
N ASP A 157 -5.77 -10.25 2.42
CA ASP A 157 -6.41 -10.68 3.67
C ASP A 157 -5.57 -10.37 4.90
N ALA A 158 -4.30 -10.75 4.88
CA ALA A 158 -3.40 -10.54 6.01
C ALA A 158 -3.09 -9.05 6.26
N ALA A 159 -2.91 -8.27 5.19
CA ALA A 159 -2.59 -6.85 5.29
C ALA A 159 -3.80 -6.03 5.78
N ILE A 160 -4.99 -6.29 5.24
CA ILE A 160 -6.23 -5.60 5.64
C ILE A 160 -6.62 -5.97 7.07
N ALA A 161 -6.53 -7.25 7.46
CA ALA A 161 -6.79 -7.67 8.83
C ALA A 161 -5.82 -7.01 9.83
N ALA A 162 -4.53 -6.91 9.47
CA ALA A 162 -3.54 -6.25 10.30
C ALA A 162 -3.79 -4.74 10.40
N ALA A 163 -4.12 -4.06 9.28
CA ALA A 163 -4.48 -2.64 9.26
C ALA A 163 -5.73 -2.36 10.10
N ALA A 164 -6.77 -3.19 9.97
CA ALA A 164 -7.99 -3.05 10.77
C ALA A 164 -7.72 -3.18 12.28
N ARG A 165 -6.80 -4.07 12.70
CA ARG A 165 -6.39 -4.18 14.10
C ARG A 165 -5.56 -2.99 14.57
N ALA A 166 -4.69 -2.47 13.70
CA ALA A 166 -3.81 -1.35 14.03
C ALA A 166 -4.55 -0.01 14.13
N LEU A 167 -5.68 0.13 13.45
CA LEU A 167 -6.54 1.29 13.56
C LEU A 167 -7.27 1.36 14.90
N ARG A 168 -7.39 2.55 15.47
CA ARG A 168 -8.32 2.86 16.56
C ARG A 168 -9.77 2.78 16.07
N PRO A 169 -10.75 2.57 16.97
CA PRO A 169 -12.16 2.68 16.62
C PRO A 169 -12.48 4.03 15.97
N GLY A 170 -13.16 4.02 14.81
CA GLY A 170 -13.43 5.22 14.02
C GLY A 170 -12.29 5.67 13.11
N GLY A 171 -11.11 5.04 13.19
CA GLY A 171 -9.94 5.34 12.35
C GLY A 171 -10.15 5.02 10.87
N LEU A 172 -9.27 5.53 10.03
CA LEU A 172 -9.36 5.48 8.57
C LEU A 172 -8.21 4.70 7.95
N LEU A 173 -8.53 3.82 7.01
CA LEU A 173 -7.60 3.21 6.06
C LEU A 173 -7.86 3.82 4.68
N ILE A 174 -6.83 4.45 4.07
CA ILE A 174 -6.94 5.07 2.75
C ILE A 174 -5.85 4.50 1.85
N PHE A 175 -6.22 3.91 0.71
CA PHE A 175 -5.24 3.28 -0.16
C PHE A 175 -5.68 3.25 -1.62
N THR A 176 -4.72 2.96 -2.51
CA THR A 176 -4.97 2.77 -3.93
C THR A 176 -4.61 1.35 -4.36
N LEU A 177 -5.32 0.84 -5.37
CA LEU A 177 -5.07 -0.43 -6.04
C LEU A 177 -5.19 -0.26 -7.55
N GLU A 178 -4.49 -1.07 -8.33
CA GLU A 178 -4.80 -1.24 -9.74
C GLU A 178 -6.09 -2.05 -9.89
N HIS A 179 -7.02 -1.56 -10.71
CA HIS A 179 -8.32 -2.18 -10.92
C HIS A 179 -8.28 -3.16 -12.09
N GLY A 180 -8.56 -4.43 -11.81
CA GLY A 180 -8.74 -5.47 -12.82
C GLY A 180 -10.20 -5.69 -13.13
N VAL A 181 -10.55 -5.60 -14.40
CA VAL A 181 -11.92 -5.90 -14.90
C VAL A 181 -11.86 -7.18 -15.72
N VAL A 182 -11.96 -8.33 -15.06
CA VAL A 182 -12.16 -9.59 -15.80
C VAL A 182 -13.48 -10.20 -15.33
N ALA A 183 -14.47 -10.24 -16.21
CA ALA A 183 -15.72 -10.97 -15.97
C ALA A 183 -15.37 -12.45 -15.69
N ALA A 184 -15.77 -12.98 -14.54
CA ALA A 184 -15.45 -14.32 -14.03
C ALA A 184 -13.98 -14.51 -13.56
N ALA A 185 -13.27 -13.45 -13.21
CA ALA A 185 -11.91 -13.51 -12.74
C ALA A 185 -11.80 -13.86 -11.25
N PRO A 186 -10.64 -14.39 -10.85
CA PRO A 186 -10.27 -14.50 -9.44
C PRO A 186 -10.25 -13.12 -8.78
N ASP A 187 -10.27 -13.11 -7.45
CA ASP A 187 -10.25 -11.91 -6.60
C ASP A 187 -9.13 -10.91 -6.97
N TYR A 188 -8.02 -11.42 -7.49
CA TYR A 188 -6.86 -10.65 -7.97
C TYR A 188 -6.15 -11.39 -9.12
N HIS A 189 -5.37 -10.65 -9.90
CA HIS A 189 -4.55 -11.19 -11.00
C HIS A 189 -3.14 -10.57 -10.98
N LEU A 190 -2.11 -11.40 -11.23
CA LEU A 190 -0.74 -10.95 -11.42
C LEU A 190 -0.52 -10.60 -12.89
N GLU A 191 -0.37 -9.30 -13.16
CA GLU A 191 -0.17 -8.78 -14.50
C GLU A 191 1.28 -8.99 -14.98
N THR A 192 1.47 -9.01 -16.28
CA THR A 192 2.79 -9.26 -16.91
C THR A 192 3.88 -8.26 -16.52
N HIS A 193 3.48 -7.08 -16.05
CA HIS A 193 4.41 -6.07 -15.52
C HIS A 193 4.80 -6.29 -14.04
N GLY A 194 4.30 -7.36 -13.39
CA GLY A 194 4.70 -7.79 -12.05
C GLY A 194 3.91 -7.16 -10.90
N ARG A 195 2.86 -6.39 -11.17
CA ARG A 195 1.91 -5.89 -10.15
C ARG A 195 0.59 -6.65 -10.23
N TYR A 196 -0.18 -6.58 -9.16
CA TYR A 196 -1.49 -7.21 -9.07
C TYR A 196 -2.59 -6.19 -9.34
N THR A 197 -3.58 -6.62 -10.10
CA THR A 197 -4.88 -5.96 -10.21
C THR A 197 -5.89 -6.66 -9.31
N HIS A 198 -6.89 -5.91 -8.81
CA HIS A 198 -7.88 -6.43 -7.88
C HIS A 198 -9.30 -6.14 -8.35
N ALA A 199 -10.21 -7.10 -8.10
CA ALA A 199 -11.62 -6.94 -8.34
C ALA A 199 -12.28 -6.14 -7.19
N GLN A 200 -13.10 -5.14 -7.51
CA GLN A 200 -13.79 -4.34 -6.50
C GLN A 200 -14.65 -5.18 -5.53
N PRO A 201 -15.43 -6.18 -5.96
CA PRO A 201 -16.22 -7.00 -5.03
C PRO A 201 -15.37 -7.78 -4.00
N TYR A 202 -14.14 -8.15 -4.35
CA TYR A 202 -13.19 -8.75 -3.40
C TYR A 202 -12.82 -7.75 -2.31
N ILE A 203 -12.51 -6.52 -2.69
CA ILE A 203 -12.13 -5.46 -1.74
C ILE A 203 -13.30 -5.12 -0.81
N GLU A 204 -14.51 -4.97 -1.35
CA GLU A 204 -15.71 -4.68 -0.56
C GLU A 204 -15.96 -5.77 0.50
N ARG A 205 -15.92 -7.04 0.08
CA ARG A 205 -16.08 -8.20 0.96
C ARG A 205 -15.01 -8.21 2.05
N LEU A 206 -13.75 -8.07 1.67
CA LEU A 206 -12.61 -8.15 2.58
C LEU A 206 -12.65 -7.04 3.64
N LEU A 207 -12.97 -5.82 3.26
CA LEU A 207 -13.10 -4.69 4.19
C LEU A 207 -14.27 -4.91 5.16
N ALA A 208 -15.43 -5.36 4.66
CA ALA A 208 -16.60 -5.62 5.48
C ALA A 208 -16.36 -6.73 6.53
N GLU A 209 -15.69 -7.82 6.15
CA GLU A 209 -15.31 -8.93 7.02
C GLU A 209 -14.36 -8.48 8.15
N ASN A 210 -13.55 -7.46 7.90
CA ASN A 210 -12.64 -6.88 8.90
C ASN A 210 -13.21 -5.67 9.66
N GLY A 211 -14.54 -5.44 9.58
CA GLY A 211 -15.22 -4.38 10.33
C GLY A 211 -14.92 -2.97 9.81
N LEU A 212 -14.50 -2.86 8.55
CA LEU A 212 -14.26 -1.61 7.85
C LEU A 212 -15.44 -1.30 6.92
N THR A 213 -15.91 -0.07 6.93
CA THR A 213 -16.96 0.40 6.01
C THR A 213 -16.31 1.16 4.86
N PRO A 214 -16.31 0.61 3.63
CA PRO A 214 -15.63 1.21 2.49
C PRO A 214 -16.43 2.31 1.81
N GLU A 215 -15.70 3.25 1.23
CA GLU A 215 -16.10 4.15 0.17
C GLU A 215 -15.06 3.99 -0.94
N ILE A 216 -15.50 3.65 -2.16
CA ILE A 216 -14.61 3.29 -3.27
C ILE A 216 -14.90 4.21 -4.45
N GLY A 217 -13.86 4.90 -4.90
CA GLY A 217 -13.85 5.69 -6.12
C GLY A 217 -12.99 5.04 -7.20
N HIS A 218 -13.24 5.39 -8.46
CA HIS A 218 -12.42 5.01 -9.61
C HIS A 218 -11.60 6.21 -10.08
N ALA A 219 -10.33 5.99 -10.39
CA ALA A 219 -9.44 7.03 -10.91
C ALA A 219 -8.36 6.44 -11.82
N GLU A 220 -7.75 7.30 -12.62
CA GLU A 220 -6.49 6.99 -13.30
C GLU A 220 -5.34 7.24 -12.33
N LEU A 221 -4.52 6.22 -12.05
CA LEU A 221 -3.40 6.33 -11.11
C LEU A 221 -2.16 6.96 -11.75
N ARG A 222 -1.92 6.64 -13.01
CA ARG A 222 -0.78 7.09 -13.84
C ARG A 222 -0.97 6.73 -15.29
N LEU A 223 -0.04 7.19 -16.14
CA LEU A 223 0.08 6.74 -17.53
C LEU A 223 1.25 5.76 -17.66
N GLU A 224 1.03 4.62 -18.30
CA GLU A 224 2.09 3.69 -18.71
C GLU A 224 2.09 3.55 -20.24
N SER A 225 3.20 3.91 -20.86
CA SER A 225 3.28 3.96 -22.34
C SER A 225 2.14 4.75 -23.00
N GLY A 226 1.69 5.82 -22.35
CA GLY A 226 0.57 6.66 -22.80
C GLY A 226 -0.82 6.09 -22.55
N VAL A 227 -0.94 4.93 -21.92
CA VAL A 227 -2.22 4.31 -21.58
C VAL A 227 -2.53 4.56 -20.10
N PRO A 228 -3.75 5.04 -19.75
CA PRO A 228 -4.16 5.20 -18.36
C PRO A 228 -4.22 3.86 -17.61
N VAL A 229 -3.62 3.82 -16.43
CA VAL A 229 -3.77 2.70 -15.50
C VAL A 229 -4.99 2.97 -14.62
N ALA A 230 -6.04 2.18 -14.82
CA ALA A 230 -7.26 2.25 -14.03
C ALA A 230 -7.00 1.81 -12.60
N GLY A 231 -7.52 2.55 -11.63
CA GLY A 231 -7.36 2.27 -10.22
C GLY A 231 -8.62 2.41 -9.40
N LEU A 232 -8.59 1.77 -8.24
CA LEU A 232 -9.51 1.98 -7.14
C LEU A 232 -8.83 2.90 -6.13
N VAL A 233 -9.57 3.90 -5.66
CA VAL A 233 -9.16 4.75 -4.53
C VAL A 233 -10.14 4.47 -3.40
N ILE A 234 -9.65 3.94 -2.32
CA ILE A 234 -10.46 3.37 -1.24
C ILE A 234 -10.23 4.17 0.04
N ARG A 235 -11.32 4.59 0.68
CA ARG A 235 -11.37 5.04 2.05
C ARG A 235 -12.25 4.10 2.84
N ALA A 236 -11.72 3.51 3.91
CA ALA A 236 -12.47 2.59 4.75
C ALA A 236 -12.39 3.03 6.21
N ARG A 237 -13.55 3.14 6.88
CA ARG A 237 -13.64 3.56 8.28
C ARG A 237 -13.84 2.36 9.19
N LYS A 238 -13.01 2.22 10.23
CA LYS A 238 -13.20 1.20 11.27
C LYS A 238 -14.46 1.50 12.08
N ARG A 239 -15.34 0.51 12.18
CA ARG A 239 -16.57 0.64 12.96
C ARG A 239 -16.25 0.86 14.45
N VAL A 240 -16.98 1.75 15.07
CA VAL A 240 -16.96 1.92 16.53
C VAL A 240 -17.78 0.79 17.12
N ARG A 241 -17.20 0.00 18.02
CA ARG A 241 -18.01 -0.96 18.79
C ARG A 241 -18.93 -0.16 19.71
N VAL A 242 -20.24 -0.24 19.48
CA VAL A 242 -21.21 0.18 20.46
C VAL A 242 -21.26 -0.96 21.48
N GLU A 243 -20.70 -0.74 22.68
CA GLU A 243 -20.93 -1.61 23.80
C GLU A 243 -22.40 -1.50 24.17
N GLY A 244 -23.15 -2.60 23.98
CA GLY A 244 -24.57 -2.73 24.36
C GLY A 244 -24.69 -3.13 25.84
#